data_f7d1a04d5b3d99633f181094656ca39a
#
_entry.id   f7d1a04d5b3d99633f181094656ca39a
#
_cell.length_a   1.000
_cell.length_b   1.000
_cell.length_c   1.000
_cell.angle_alpha   90.00
_cell.angle_beta   90.00
_cell.angle_gamma   90.00
#
_symmetry.space_group_name_H-M   'P 1'
#
loop_
_entity.id
_entity.type
_entity.pdbx_description
1 polymer ?
#
loop_
_entity_poly.entity_id
_entity_poly.type
_entity_poly.pdbx_seq_one_letter_code
_entity_poly.pdbx_strand_id
1 'polypeptide(L)'
;MKSRLTSIQTIVVCFVLCSIALGQDLASFEKRTTVKKLANGLTIIICERPEAPVFSFFTHVDAGSVQDPMGKTGLAHMFEHMAFKGTDTIGTRDYAGEKMALAKVEEAYAAYIAERDQPVDRDEKKLKQLEQVWKDAIAAADKFSAPYSNEFGKIVEGEGGEDMNASTDLDETVYHYSFPINRLELWAYLESERFLHPVMRQFYKERNVVIEERRMRVDSDPMGRLLEQFTEEAFAAHPYHRPTIGWISDLNSFSATDAQKFFDKYYVPSNMVVAVVGDIKPSEAMPIVEKYFSRIPARPKPDTATTTEPAQNSERSVVLHEQSQPLYLEGYHRPDYRSPDDQVYDAIADLLSTGRTSRLYRALVRDKQIASDAEGFTGYPGNKYPHLFAFFATPLPGHTPQEVGNAIHVEIDRLKKENISDEELRMIKTRAKANLIRSLGSNEGLAFELALYQARYDDWRELFRSVDRIEKVTKADIRRIANQTFTPDNRTVGIIEFAGGPSGTGAGPQGGGQ
;
A
#
# COMPACT_ATOMS: atom_id res chain seq x y z
N MET A 1 -54.41 -22.79 -16.05
CA MET A 1 -53.06 -23.07 -16.56
C MET A 1 -52.05 -21.93 -16.32
N LYS A 2 -52.43 -20.65 -16.30
CA LYS A 2 -51.51 -19.51 -16.09
C LYS A 2 -50.92 -19.38 -14.68
N SER A 3 -51.59 -19.85 -13.61
CA SER A 3 -51.11 -19.72 -12.22
C SER A 3 -50.01 -20.76 -11.83
N ARG A 4 -49.94 -21.90 -12.52
CA ARG A 4 -48.94 -22.93 -12.28
C ARG A 4 -47.60 -22.64 -12.96
N LEU A 5 -47.59 -21.90 -14.09
CA LEU A 5 -46.35 -21.50 -14.75
C LEU A 5 -45.59 -20.42 -13.95
N THR A 6 -46.31 -19.49 -13.32
CA THR A 6 -45.67 -18.41 -12.50
C THR A 6 -44.99 -18.95 -11.25
N SER A 7 -45.62 -19.96 -10.61
CA SER A 7 -45.03 -20.63 -9.44
C SER A 7 -43.75 -21.43 -9.74
N ILE A 8 -43.69 -22.05 -10.92
CA ILE A 8 -42.49 -22.83 -11.35
C ILE A 8 -41.34 -21.89 -11.71
N GLN A 9 -41.63 -20.75 -12.39
CA GLN A 9 -40.60 -19.75 -12.69
C GLN A 9 -40.02 -19.09 -11.43
N THR A 10 -40.87 -18.78 -10.44
CA THR A 10 -40.39 -18.21 -9.16
C THR A 10 -39.53 -19.22 -8.36
N ILE A 11 -39.87 -20.51 -8.37
CA ILE A 11 -39.10 -21.55 -7.68
C ILE A 11 -37.77 -21.78 -8.41
N VAL A 12 -37.72 -21.76 -9.74
CA VAL A 12 -36.49 -21.91 -10.52
C VAL A 12 -35.55 -20.72 -10.32
N VAL A 13 -36.06 -19.49 -10.27
CA VAL A 13 -35.27 -18.28 -10.00
C VAL A 13 -34.75 -18.27 -8.57
N CYS A 14 -35.53 -18.70 -7.57
CA CYS A 14 -35.05 -18.85 -6.20
C CYS A 14 -34.00 -19.96 -6.06
N PHE A 15 -34.10 -21.07 -6.79
CA PHE A 15 -33.10 -22.14 -6.77
C PHE A 15 -31.80 -21.72 -7.46
N VAL A 16 -31.85 -20.94 -8.54
CA VAL A 16 -30.66 -20.41 -9.22
C VAL A 16 -29.98 -19.35 -8.35
N LEU A 17 -30.72 -18.49 -7.66
CA LEU A 17 -30.17 -17.50 -6.72
C LEU A 17 -29.57 -18.16 -5.46
N CYS A 18 -30.17 -19.24 -4.94
CA CYS A 18 -29.56 -20.03 -3.86
C CYS A 18 -28.31 -20.79 -4.32
N SER A 19 -28.25 -21.25 -5.57
CA SER A 19 -27.06 -21.95 -6.09
C SER A 19 -25.86 -21.02 -6.27
N ILE A 20 -26.09 -19.73 -6.55
CA ILE A 20 -25.03 -18.73 -6.66
C ILE A 20 -24.49 -18.36 -5.26
N ALA A 21 -25.34 -18.35 -4.23
CA ALA A 21 -24.90 -18.09 -2.85
C ALA A 21 -24.08 -19.24 -2.23
N LEU A 22 -24.31 -20.48 -2.66
CA LEU A 22 -23.59 -21.68 -2.18
C LEU A 22 -22.16 -21.81 -2.77
N GLY A 23 -21.80 -21.05 -3.80
CA GLY A 23 -20.50 -21.13 -4.47
C GLY A 23 -19.43 -20.20 -3.88
N GLN A 24 -19.75 -19.38 -2.89
CA GLN A 24 -18.85 -18.35 -2.33
C GLN A 24 -18.58 -18.52 -0.81
N ASP A 25 -18.81 -19.71 -0.27
CA ASP A 25 -18.46 -20.05 1.09
C ASP A 25 -17.02 -20.62 1.17
N LEU A 26 -16.45 -20.62 2.37
CA LEU A 26 -15.10 -21.14 2.63
C LEU A 26 -14.93 -22.59 2.10
N ALA A 27 -15.92 -23.45 2.32
CA ALA A 27 -15.84 -24.87 1.91
C ALA A 27 -15.75 -25.05 0.39
N SER A 28 -16.37 -24.16 -0.39
CA SER A 28 -16.25 -24.11 -1.85
C SER A 28 -14.83 -23.69 -2.28
N PHE A 29 -14.27 -22.69 -1.62
CA PHE A 29 -12.90 -22.22 -1.92
C PHE A 29 -11.85 -23.26 -1.52
N GLU A 30 -12.01 -23.97 -0.39
CA GLU A 30 -11.09 -25.03 0.04
C GLU A 30 -10.97 -26.17 -0.98
N LYS A 31 -12.05 -26.48 -1.70
CA LYS A 31 -12.05 -27.55 -2.72
C LYS A 31 -11.25 -27.18 -3.98
N ARG A 32 -11.16 -25.90 -4.31
CA ARG A 32 -10.51 -25.40 -5.54
C ARG A 32 -9.22 -24.63 -5.29
N THR A 33 -8.80 -24.51 -4.03
CA THR A 33 -7.57 -23.81 -3.64
C THR A 33 -6.54 -24.83 -3.15
N THR A 34 -5.36 -24.80 -3.74
CA THR A 34 -4.22 -25.60 -3.32
C THR A 34 -3.11 -24.69 -2.82
N VAL A 35 -2.60 -24.96 -1.63
CA VAL A 35 -1.46 -24.24 -1.04
C VAL A 35 -0.28 -25.19 -0.97
N LYS A 36 0.90 -24.73 -1.40
CA LYS A 36 2.15 -25.47 -1.29
C LYS A 36 3.27 -24.56 -0.82
N LYS A 37 3.94 -24.95 0.24
CA LYS A 37 5.21 -24.32 0.65
C LYS A 37 6.34 -25.09 0.00
N LEU A 38 7.15 -24.40 -0.80
CA LEU A 38 8.31 -24.99 -1.49
C LEU A 38 9.46 -25.22 -0.52
N ALA A 39 10.41 -26.06 -0.92
CA ALA A 39 11.59 -26.37 -0.09
C ALA A 39 12.45 -25.12 0.21
N ASN A 40 12.43 -24.11 -0.66
CA ASN A 40 13.12 -22.83 -0.45
C ASN A 40 12.36 -21.87 0.48
N GLY A 41 11.15 -22.22 0.92
CA GLY A 41 10.32 -21.45 1.85
C GLY A 41 9.22 -20.61 1.21
N LEU A 42 9.18 -20.46 -0.12
CA LEU A 42 8.13 -19.73 -0.83
C LEU A 42 6.77 -20.43 -0.67
N THR A 43 5.73 -19.66 -0.40
CA THR A 43 4.36 -20.17 -0.36
C THR A 43 3.65 -19.86 -1.69
N ILE A 44 3.13 -20.90 -2.34
CA ILE A 44 2.34 -20.81 -3.57
C ILE A 44 0.89 -21.15 -3.26
N ILE A 45 -0.04 -20.34 -3.75
CA ILE A 45 -1.48 -20.57 -3.72
C ILE A 45 -1.99 -20.63 -5.16
N ILE A 46 -2.72 -21.65 -5.51
CA ILE A 46 -3.41 -21.76 -6.80
C ILE A 46 -4.89 -21.99 -6.52
N CYS A 47 -5.74 -21.09 -7.01
CA CYS A 47 -7.19 -21.18 -6.89
C CYS A 47 -7.83 -21.28 -8.27
N GLU A 48 -8.49 -22.41 -8.55
CA GLU A 48 -9.20 -22.65 -9.81
C GLU A 48 -10.47 -21.80 -9.87
N ARG A 49 -10.62 -21.03 -10.98
CA ARG A 49 -11.79 -20.21 -11.28
C ARG A 49 -12.07 -20.19 -12.78
N PRO A 50 -12.82 -21.18 -13.31
CA PRO A 50 -12.97 -21.42 -14.74
C PRO A 50 -14.07 -20.54 -15.39
N GLU A 51 -14.08 -19.23 -15.12
CA GLU A 51 -15.06 -18.31 -15.65
C GLU A 51 -14.63 -17.67 -16.98
N ALA A 52 -13.32 -17.51 -17.18
CA ALA A 52 -12.72 -16.98 -18.41
C ALA A 52 -11.33 -17.60 -18.61
N PRO A 53 -10.85 -17.77 -19.88
CA PRO A 53 -9.58 -18.41 -20.17
C PRO A 53 -8.37 -17.50 -19.86
N VAL A 54 -8.35 -16.90 -18.69
CA VAL A 54 -7.33 -16.00 -18.17
C VAL A 54 -7.01 -16.35 -16.72
N PHE A 55 -5.83 -15.94 -16.27
CA PHE A 55 -5.48 -15.94 -14.86
C PHE A 55 -4.84 -14.63 -14.45
N SER A 56 -4.99 -14.27 -13.18
CA SER A 56 -4.30 -13.17 -12.53
C SER A 56 -3.45 -13.72 -11.40
N PHE A 57 -2.40 -13.02 -11.04
CA PHE A 57 -1.59 -13.39 -9.89
C PHE A 57 -1.24 -12.15 -9.05
N PHE A 58 -0.88 -12.41 -7.80
CA PHE A 58 -0.20 -11.47 -6.92
C PHE A 58 1.02 -12.14 -6.32
N THR A 59 2.18 -11.50 -6.48
CA THR A 59 3.39 -11.79 -5.70
C THR A 59 3.46 -10.76 -4.58
N HIS A 60 3.28 -11.23 -3.36
CA HIS A 60 3.39 -10.44 -2.14
C HIS A 60 4.76 -10.67 -1.54
N VAL A 61 5.48 -9.58 -1.26
CA VAL A 61 6.75 -9.57 -0.53
C VAL A 61 6.52 -8.86 0.80
N ASP A 62 6.77 -9.53 1.92
CA ASP A 62 6.60 -8.99 3.28
C ASP A 62 7.74 -8.02 3.63
N ALA A 63 7.93 -7.01 2.77
CA ALA A 63 8.92 -5.95 2.89
C ALA A 63 8.42 -4.67 2.22
N GLY A 64 8.37 -3.60 2.98
CA GLY A 64 8.04 -2.24 2.56
C GLY A 64 9.02 -1.23 3.15
N SER A 65 8.64 0.03 3.20
CA SER A 65 9.57 1.09 3.64
C SER A 65 9.90 1.06 5.14
N VAL A 66 9.15 0.32 5.97
CA VAL A 66 9.53 0.05 7.38
C VAL A 66 10.91 -0.61 7.46
N GLN A 67 11.28 -1.40 6.47
CA GLN A 67 12.57 -2.10 6.38
C GLN A 67 13.71 -1.25 5.84
N ASP A 68 13.45 -0.04 5.36
CA ASP A 68 14.49 0.85 4.85
C ASP A 68 15.53 1.15 5.94
N PRO A 69 16.83 1.02 5.65
CA PRO A 69 17.85 1.39 6.60
C PRO A 69 17.84 2.89 6.91
N MET A 70 18.26 3.27 8.10
CA MET A 70 18.42 4.68 8.47
C MET A 70 19.34 5.41 7.46
N GLY A 71 18.93 6.58 6.99
CA GLY A 71 19.63 7.36 5.96
C GLY A 71 19.52 6.81 4.54
N LYS A 72 18.60 5.87 4.32
CA LYS A 72 18.35 5.21 3.02
C LYS A 72 16.85 4.98 2.79
N THR A 73 15.99 5.86 3.27
CA THR A 73 14.54 5.78 3.07
C THR A 73 14.20 5.89 1.58
N GLY A 74 13.20 5.11 1.14
CA GLY A 74 12.81 4.99 -0.26
C GLY A 74 13.45 3.82 -1.01
N LEU A 75 14.28 2.98 -0.35
CA LEU A 75 14.89 1.83 -1.01
C LEU A 75 13.88 0.75 -1.39
N ALA A 76 12.87 0.49 -0.56
CA ALA A 76 11.81 -0.45 -0.88
C ALA A 76 11.06 -0.03 -2.15
N HIS A 77 10.65 1.24 -2.24
CA HIS A 77 9.99 1.82 -3.40
C HIS A 77 10.92 1.85 -4.62
N MET A 78 12.18 2.22 -4.43
CA MET A 78 13.17 2.18 -5.50
C MET A 78 13.33 0.76 -6.08
N PHE A 79 13.32 -0.28 -5.23
CA PHE A 79 13.41 -1.65 -5.72
C PHE A 79 12.17 -2.09 -6.49
N GLU A 80 10.98 -1.62 -6.13
CA GLU A 80 9.78 -1.82 -6.94
C GLU A 80 10.01 -1.40 -8.39
N HIS A 81 10.55 -0.18 -8.62
CA HIS A 81 10.92 0.30 -9.97
C HIS A 81 11.97 -0.59 -10.65
N MET A 82 12.96 -1.04 -9.88
CA MET A 82 14.04 -1.88 -10.42
C MET A 82 13.56 -3.26 -10.84
N ALA A 83 12.50 -3.80 -10.24
CA ALA A 83 11.94 -5.11 -10.58
C ALA A 83 11.38 -5.21 -12.02
N PHE A 84 11.20 -4.08 -12.70
CA PHE A 84 10.77 -4.01 -14.11
C PHE A 84 11.93 -3.76 -15.08
N LYS A 85 13.16 -3.57 -14.61
CA LYS A 85 14.33 -3.28 -15.46
C LYS A 85 14.94 -4.53 -16.10
N GLY A 86 14.38 -5.69 -15.82
CA GLY A 86 14.80 -6.96 -16.39
C GLY A 86 15.86 -7.67 -15.57
N THR A 87 16.49 -8.64 -16.21
CA THR A 87 17.37 -9.63 -15.59
C THR A 87 18.70 -9.70 -16.34
N ASP A 88 19.50 -10.71 -16.05
CA ASP A 88 20.73 -11.02 -16.80
C ASP A 88 20.45 -11.54 -18.22
N THR A 89 19.19 -11.85 -18.56
CA THR A 89 18.76 -12.30 -19.89
C THR A 89 17.74 -11.38 -20.56
N ILE A 90 17.02 -10.57 -19.79
CA ILE A 90 15.97 -9.65 -20.25
C ILE A 90 16.47 -8.22 -20.03
N GLY A 91 16.39 -7.35 -21.03
CA GLY A 91 16.79 -5.94 -20.93
C GLY A 91 18.26 -5.69 -21.25
N THR A 92 19.03 -6.69 -21.65
CA THR A 92 20.45 -6.59 -22.02
C THR A 92 20.74 -7.14 -23.41
N ARG A 93 21.76 -6.60 -24.06
CA ARG A 93 22.33 -7.13 -25.32
C ARG A 93 23.54 -8.02 -25.06
N ASP A 94 24.26 -7.77 -23.97
CA ASP A 94 25.45 -8.48 -23.53
C ASP A 94 25.61 -8.28 -22.03
N TYR A 95 25.13 -9.22 -21.25
CA TYR A 95 25.17 -9.11 -19.80
C TYR A 95 26.60 -9.17 -19.23
N ALA A 96 27.49 -9.91 -19.87
CA ALA A 96 28.88 -10.00 -19.39
C ALA A 96 29.59 -8.64 -19.45
N GLY A 97 29.42 -7.94 -20.58
CA GLY A 97 29.93 -6.58 -20.76
C GLY A 97 29.19 -5.58 -19.85
N GLU A 98 27.87 -5.70 -19.75
CA GLU A 98 27.04 -4.84 -18.89
C GLU A 98 27.45 -4.93 -17.42
N LYS A 99 27.63 -6.14 -16.89
CA LYS A 99 28.04 -6.36 -15.50
C LYS A 99 29.35 -5.65 -15.16
N MET A 100 30.32 -5.69 -16.07
CA MET A 100 31.60 -4.97 -15.89
C MET A 100 31.41 -3.45 -15.96
N ALA A 101 30.52 -2.98 -16.84
CA ALA A 101 30.24 -1.56 -16.94
C ALA A 101 29.49 -1.02 -15.72
N LEU A 102 28.49 -1.76 -15.20
CA LEU A 102 27.75 -1.42 -13.99
C LEU A 102 28.68 -1.37 -12.76
N ALA A 103 29.65 -2.27 -12.65
CA ALA A 103 30.65 -2.22 -11.57
C ALA A 103 31.48 -0.92 -11.61
N LYS A 104 31.84 -0.43 -12.81
CA LYS A 104 32.52 0.87 -12.98
C LYS A 104 31.63 2.05 -12.63
N VAL A 105 30.32 1.97 -12.89
CA VAL A 105 29.35 2.99 -12.44
C VAL A 105 29.37 3.10 -10.94
N GLU A 106 29.31 1.97 -10.22
CA GLU A 106 29.33 1.95 -8.75
C GLU A 106 30.65 2.47 -8.17
N GLU A 107 31.80 2.11 -8.76
CA GLU A 107 33.10 2.64 -8.36
C GLU A 107 33.17 4.16 -8.52
N ALA A 108 32.74 4.66 -9.67
CA ALA A 108 32.72 6.10 -9.96
C ALA A 108 31.75 6.85 -9.05
N TYR A 109 30.56 6.27 -8.77
CA TYR A 109 29.60 6.86 -7.86
C TYR A 109 30.14 6.91 -6.42
N ALA A 110 30.77 5.84 -5.94
CA ALA A 110 31.38 5.82 -4.61
C ALA A 110 32.43 6.91 -4.46
N ALA A 111 33.28 7.12 -5.47
CA ALA A 111 34.28 8.20 -5.47
C ALA A 111 33.63 9.60 -5.46
N TYR A 112 32.57 9.79 -6.25
CA TYR A 112 31.79 11.05 -6.28
C TYR A 112 31.15 11.35 -4.92
N ILE A 113 30.47 10.37 -4.31
CA ILE A 113 29.80 10.53 -3.01
C ILE A 113 30.82 10.81 -1.90
N ALA A 114 31.95 10.11 -1.90
CA ALA A 114 33.00 10.33 -0.92
C ALA A 114 33.55 11.76 -0.93
N GLU A 115 33.64 12.41 -2.10
CA GLU A 115 34.03 13.80 -2.21
C GLU A 115 32.87 14.75 -1.88
N ARG A 116 31.67 14.45 -2.36
CA ARG A 116 30.47 15.28 -2.12
C ARG A 116 30.15 15.45 -0.66
N ASP A 117 30.26 14.35 0.09
CA ASP A 117 29.84 14.30 1.50
C ASP A 117 30.96 14.68 2.48
N GLN A 118 32.11 15.18 1.99
CA GLN A 118 33.13 15.74 2.85
C GLN A 118 32.62 16.98 3.59
N PRO A 119 32.66 17.00 4.94
CA PRO A 119 32.13 18.11 5.72
C PRO A 119 33.02 19.36 5.68
N VAL A 120 34.33 19.19 5.44
CA VAL A 120 35.34 20.24 5.39
C VAL A 120 36.31 19.95 4.24
N ASP A 121 36.85 20.98 3.61
CA ASP A 121 37.87 20.89 2.56
C ASP A 121 37.44 20.18 1.26
N ARG A 122 36.11 20.18 0.95
CA ARG A 122 35.60 19.65 -0.31
C ARG A 122 36.19 20.41 -1.50
N ASP A 123 36.84 19.70 -2.41
CA ASP A 123 37.36 20.27 -3.64
C ASP A 123 36.28 20.30 -4.73
N GLU A 124 35.70 21.47 -4.97
CA GLU A 124 34.63 21.69 -5.97
C GLU A 124 35.09 21.34 -7.41
N LYS A 125 36.39 21.48 -7.73
CA LYS A 125 36.91 21.11 -9.05
C LYS A 125 36.99 19.59 -9.18
N LYS A 126 37.50 18.91 -8.16
CA LYS A 126 37.55 17.45 -8.08
C LYS A 126 36.14 16.86 -8.07
N LEU A 127 35.20 17.45 -7.34
CA LEU A 127 33.82 17.01 -7.31
C LEU A 127 33.18 17.02 -8.71
N LYS A 128 33.34 18.10 -9.48
CA LYS A 128 32.86 18.20 -10.86
C LYS A 128 33.52 17.18 -11.80
N GLN A 129 34.80 16.89 -11.60
CA GLN A 129 35.50 15.87 -12.36
C GLN A 129 34.96 14.48 -12.05
N LEU A 130 34.76 14.15 -10.78
CA LEU A 130 34.20 12.86 -10.35
C LEU A 130 32.75 12.68 -10.83
N GLU A 131 31.95 13.73 -10.80
CA GLU A 131 30.60 13.71 -11.34
C GLU A 131 30.60 13.41 -12.84
N GLN A 132 31.55 14.01 -13.60
CA GLN A 132 31.65 13.72 -15.04
C GLN A 132 32.09 12.28 -15.30
N VAL A 133 33.07 11.76 -14.56
CA VAL A 133 33.51 10.35 -14.65
C VAL A 133 32.35 9.40 -14.39
N TRP A 134 31.52 9.69 -13.38
CA TRP A 134 30.35 8.90 -13.07
C TRP A 134 29.30 8.96 -14.21
N LYS A 135 29.00 10.15 -14.75
CA LYS A 135 28.07 10.32 -15.90
C LYS A 135 28.56 9.55 -17.14
N ASP A 136 29.86 9.61 -17.41
CA ASP A 136 30.47 8.88 -18.54
C ASP A 136 30.38 7.36 -18.34
N ALA A 137 30.55 6.88 -17.11
CA ALA A 137 30.39 5.47 -16.77
C ALA A 137 28.93 4.99 -16.98
N ILE A 138 27.94 5.79 -16.58
CA ILE A 138 26.51 5.50 -16.84
C ILE A 138 26.28 5.41 -18.35
N ALA A 139 26.74 6.39 -19.13
CA ALA A 139 26.58 6.40 -20.59
C ALA A 139 27.27 5.20 -21.28
N ALA A 140 28.36 4.71 -20.71
CA ALA A 140 29.04 3.50 -21.17
C ALA A 140 28.25 2.23 -20.87
N ALA A 141 27.65 2.14 -19.67
CA ALA A 141 26.81 0.99 -19.27
C ALA A 141 25.52 0.92 -20.09
N ASP A 142 24.89 2.05 -20.39
CA ASP A 142 23.67 2.12 -21.19
C ASP A 142 23.80 1.51 -22.61
N LYS A 143 25.01 1.42 -23.16
CA LYS A 143 25.25 0.81 -24.48
C LYS A 143 24.94 -0.68 -24.51
N PHE A 144 24.96 -1.33 -23.35
CA PHE A 144 24.63 -2.76 -23.20
C PHE A 144 23.14 -3.01 -23.01
N SER A 145 22.37 -2.00 -22.63
CA SER A 145 20.92 -2.13 -22.45
C SER A 145 20.22 -2.47 -23.76
N ALA A 146 19.14 -3.24 -23.70
CA ALA A 146 18.26 -3.49 -24.84
C ALA A 146 17.73 -2.16 -25.43
N PRO A 147 17.28 -2.15 -26.71
CA PRO A 147 16.79 -0.94 -27.36
C PRO A 147 15.60 -0.28 -26.66
N TYR A 148 14.89 -1.05 -25.87
CA TYR A 148 13.70 -0.63 -25.14
C TYR A 148 14.01 -0.50 -23.65
N SER A 149 13.66 0.62 -23.05
CA SER A 149 13.88 0.89 -21.63
C SER A 149 13.09 -0.03 -20.67
N ASN A 150 12.03 -0.67 -21.17
CA ASN A 150 11.17 -1.61 -20.44
C ASN A 150 10.90 -2.83 -21.32
N GLU A 151 11.91 -3.69 -21.53
CA GLU A 151 11.74 -4.92 -22.32
C GLU A 151 10.84 -5.93 -21.61
N PHE A 152 10.93 -6.01 -20.27
CA PHE A 152 10.07 -6.88 -19.48
C PHE A 152 8.58 -6.57 -19.73
N GLY A 153 8.17 -5.31 -19.59
CA GLY A 153 6.79 -4.88 -19.85
C GLY A 153 6.36 -5.14 -21.29
N LYS A 154 7.25 -4.92 -22.27
CA LYS A 154 6.94 -5.22 -23.68
C LYS A 154 6.73 -6.69 -23.97
N ILE A 155 7.46 -7.59 -23.29
CA ILE A 155 7.21 -9.03 -23.39
C ILE A 155 5.83 -9.34 -22.81
N VAL A 156 5.50 -8.82 -21.63
CA VAL A 156 4.20 -9.02 -20.99
C VAL A 156 3.06 -8.54 -21.90
N GLU A 157 3.10 -7.29 -22.36
CA GLU A 157 2.10 -6.71 -23.26
C GLU A 157 2.01 -7.46 -24.60
N GLY A 158 3.15 -7.78 -25.21
CA GLY A 158 3.22 -8.47 -26.50
C GLY A 158 2.67 -9.90 -26.47
N GLU A 159 2.67 -10.53 -25.32
CA GLU A 159 2.14 -11.89 -25.09
C GLU A 159 0.71 -11.89 -24.48
N GLY A 160 0.05 -10.72 -24.50
CA GLY A 160 -1.34 -10.54 -24.08
C GLY A 160 -1.52 -10.37 -22.57
N GLY A 161 -0.48 -9.90 -21.88
CA GLY A 161 -0.58 -9.49 -20.47
C GLY A 161 -1.27 -8.13 -20.33
N GLU A 162 -2.13 -8.02 -19.33
CA GLU A 162 -2.89 -6.81 -19.01
C GLU A 162 -2.72 -6.43 -17.54
N ASP A 163 -2.98 -5.15 -17.23
CA ASP A 163 -3.00 -4.59 -15.87
C ASP A 163 -1.70 -4.80 -15.08
N MET A 164 -0.54 -4.76 -15.79
CA MET A 164 0.75 -4.91 -15.14
C MET A 164 1.03 -3.70 -14.26
N ASN A 165 1.17 -3.96 -12.96
CA ASN A 165 1.46 -2.94 -11.97
C ASN A 165 2.21 -3.52 -10.77
N ALA A 166 2.68 -2.62 -9.90
CA ALA A 166 3.21 -2.91 -8.59
C ALA A 166 2.87 -1.78 -7.63
N SER A 167 2.99 -2.03 -6.36
CA SER A 167 2.90 -0.99 -5.33
C SER A 167 3.74 -1.37 -4.11
N THR A 168 4.34 -0.34 -3.52
CA THR A 168 5.05 -0.42 -2.25
C THR A 168 4.36 0.46 -1.24
N ASP A 169 4.06 -0.11 -0.08
CA ASP A 169 3.64 0.65 1.08
C ASP A 169 4.68 0.52 2.22
N LEU A 170 4.26 0.84 3.43
CA LEU A 170 5.13 0.73 4.60
C LEU A 170 5.44 -0.72 4.97
N ASP A 171 4.53 -1.65 4.73
CA ASP A 171 4.58 -3.02 5.23
C ASP A 171 4.97 -4.05 4.17
N GLU A 172 4.65 -3.79 2.90
CA GLU A 172 4.72 -4.79 1.83
C GLU A 172 5.02 -4.18 0.46
N THR A 173 5.51 -5.01 -0.45
CA THR A 173 5.60 -4.71 -1.88
C THR A 173 4.88 -5.80 -2.65
N VAL A 174 4.00 -5.43 -3.57
CA VAL A 174 3.20 -6.37 -4.37
C VAL A 174 3.42 -6.15 -5.87
N TYR A 175 3.37 -7.24 -6.63
CA TYR A 175 3.49 -7.25 -8.08
C TYR A 175 2.33 -8.05 -8.65
N HIS A 176 1.70 -7.56 -9.72
CA HIS A 176 0.57 -8.24 -10.36
C HIS A 176 0.44 -7.91 -11.84
N TYR A 177 -0.12 -8.81 -12.58
CA TYR A 177 -0.70 -8.68 -13.91
C TYR A 177 -1.55 -9.90 -14.25
N SER A 178 -2.26 -9.84 -15.36
CA SER A 178 -3.10 -10.94 -15.83
C SER A 178 -2.59 -11.47 -17.17
N PHE A 179 -2.78 -12.77 -17.42
CA PHE A 179 -2.40 -13.41 -18.66
C PHE A 179 -3.47 -14.38 -19.19
N PRO A 180 -3.53 -14.65 -20.51
CA PRO A 180 -4.22 -15.82 -21.05
C PRO A 180 -3.62 -17.12 -20.49
N ILE A 181 -4.44 -18.15 -20.27
CA ILE A 181 -4.02 -19.40 -19.63
C ILE A 181 -2.86 -20.12 -20.34
N ASN A 182 -2.75 -19.98 -21.67
CA ASN A 182 -1.67 -20.57 -22.46
C ASN A 182 -0.30 -19.86 -22.26
N ARG A 183 -0.23 -18.84 -21.41
CA ARG A 183 0.99 -18.11 -21.02
C ARG A 183 1.46 -18.43 -19.60
N LEU A 184 0.89 -19.43 -18.95
CA LEU A 184 1.24 -19.81 -17.57
C LEU A 184 2.75 -20.12 -17.40
N GLU A 185 3.36 -20.84 -18.33
CA GLU A 185 4.80 -21.15 -18.25
C GLU A 185 5.67 -19.90 -18.49
N LEU A 186 5.27 -19.03 -19.44
CA LEU A 186 5.95 -17.75 -19.66
C LEU A 186 5.87 -16.86 -18.41
N TRP A 187 4.69 -16.76 -17.82
CA TRP A 187 4.53 -16.02 -16.54
C TRP A 187 5.45 -16.57 -15.46
N ALA A 188 5.45 -17.90 -15.25
CA ALA A 188 6.26 -18.52 -14.21
C ALA A 188 7.76 -18.28 -14.43
N TYR A 189 8.21 -18.26 -15.68
CA TYR A 189 9.57 -17.87 -16.06
C TYR A 189 9.85 -16.41 -15.72
N LEU A 190 9.07 -15.47 -16.27
CA LEU A 190 9.28 -14.03 -16.10
C LEU A 190 9.25 -13.62 -14.63
N GLU A 191 8.24 -14.09 -13.90
CA GLU A 191 8.05 -13.72 -12.50
C GLU A 191 9.13 -14.31 -11.59
N SER A 192 9.57 -15.55 -11.83
CA SER A 192 10.68 -16.12 -11.07
C SER A 192 12.03 -15.49 -11.40
N GLU A 193 12.28 -15.13 -12.67
CA GLU A 193 13.54 -14.50 -13.09
C GLU A 193 13.77 -13.14 -12.44
N ARG A 194 12.72 -12.30 -12.26
CA ARG A 194 12.88 -11.00 -11.60
C ARG A 194 13.37 -11.11 -10.15
N PHE A 195 13.12 -12.24 -9.49
CA PHE A 195 13.55 -12.50 -8.12
C PHE A 195 14.78 -13.42 -8.04
N LEU A 196 15.16 -14.05 -9.14
CA LEU A 196 16.35 -14.90 -9.22
C LEU A 196 17.59 -14.09 -9.66
N HIS A 197 17.45 -13.27 -10.68
CA HIS A 197 18.57 -12.57 -11.32
C HIS A 197 18.28 -11.07 -11.59
N PRO A 198 17.82 -10.28 -10.59
CA PRO A 198 17.59 -8.85 -10.81
C PRO A 198 18.88 -8.13 -11.16
N VAL A 199 18.81 -7.20 -12.09
CA VAL A 199 19.94 -6.37 -12.49
C VAL A 199 19.60 -4.90 -12.24
N MET A 200 20.45 -4.20 -11.49
CA MET A 200 20.27 -2.77 -11.16
C MET A 200 20.62 -1.88 -12.35
N ARG A 201 20.07 -2.23 -13.51
CA ARG A 201 20.24 -1.52 -14.80
C ARG A 201 19.57 -0.18 -14.75
N GLN A 202 20.29 0.87 -15.21
CA GLN A 202 19.76 2.24 -15.24
C GLN A 202 19.31 2.77 -13.87
N PHE A 203 19.86 2.25 -12.77
CA PHE A 203 19.49 2.59 -11.41
C PHE A 203 19.44 4.09 -11.15
N TYR A 204 20.46 4.83 -11.52
CA TYR A 204 20.54 6.27 -11.28
C TYR A 204 19.57 7.09 -12.14
N LYS A 205 19.12 6.56 -13.27
CA LYS A 205 18.04 7.17 -14.06
C LYS A 205 16.69 6.96 -13.34
N GLU A 206 16.43 5.75 -12.87
CA GLU A 206 15.20 5.45 -12.11
C GLU A 206 15.17 6.21 -10.79
N ARG A 207 16.29 6.34 -10.11
CA ARG A 207 16.39 7.20 -8.92
C ARG A 207 15.93 8.63 -9.20
N ASN A 208 16.30 9.19 -10.34
CA ASN A 208 15.83 10.52 -10.76
C ASN A 208 14.33 10.52 -11.07
N VAL A 209 13.76 9.42 -11.60
CA VAL A 209 12.30 9.29 -11.78
C VAL A 209 11.61 9.29 -10.42
N VAL A 210 12.10 8.54 -9.44
CA VAL A 210 11.56 8.53 -8.07
C VAL A 210 11.68 9.91 -7.41
N ILE A 211 12.77 10.65 -7.62
CA ILE A 211 12.94 12.03 -7.15
C ILE A 211 11.88 12.95 -7.76
N GLU A 212 11.61 12.85 -9.07
CA GLU A 212 10.55 13.64 -9.71
C GLU A 212 9.15 13.23 -9.24
N GLU A 213 8.93 11.94 -8.98
CA GLU A 213 7.69 11.44 -8.39
C GLU A 213 7.48 12.03 -6.99
N ARG A 214 8.51 12.02 -6.13
CA ARG A 214 8.47 12.70 -4.83
C ARG A 214 8.13 14.17 -4.97
N ARG A 215 8.77 14.85 -5.93
CA ARG A 215 8.49 16.26 -6.18
C ARG A 215 7.02 16.51 -6.52
N MET A 216 6.42 15.64 -7.34
CA MET A 216 5.00 15.77 -7.71
C MET A 216 4.06 15.40 -6.57
N ARG A 217 4.32 14.29 -5.86
CA ARG A 217 3.39 13.74 -4.86
C ARG A 217 3.53 14.34 -3.46
N VAL A 218 4.70 14.92 -3.15
CA VAL A 218 4.98 15.48 -1.81
C VAL A 218 5.38 16.93 -1.91
N ASP A 219 6.53 17.26 -2.57
CA ASP A 219 7.11 18.59 -2.46
C ASP A 219 6.24 19.68 -3.11
N SER A 220 5.49 19.36 -4.17
CA SER A 220 4.58 20.28 -4.87
C SER A 220 3.11 20.10 -4.47
N ASP A 221 2.77 19.07 -3.70
CA ASP A 221 1.40 18.79 -3.27
C ASP A 221 1.20 19.13 -1.78
N PRO A 222 0.33 20.11 -1.45
CA PRO A 222 0.03 20.46 -0.06
C PRO A 222 -0.46 19.29 0.78
N MET A 223 -1.28 18.41 0.21
CA MET A 223 -1.77 17.22 0.91
C MET A 223 -0.63 16.23 1.18
N GLY A 224 0.25 16.01 0.20
CA GLY A 224 1.42 15.14 0.36
C GLY A 224 2.34 15.64 1.49
N ARG A 225 2.59 16.95 1.56
CA ARG A 225 3.35 17.57 2.67
C ARG A 225 2.65 17.41 4.02
N LEU A 226 1.33 17.59 4.06
CA LEU A 226 0.58 17.39 5.31
C LEU A 226 0.68 15.93 5.78
N LEU A 227 0.49 14.96 4.90
CA LEU A 227 0.54 13.53 5.24
C LEU A 227 1.93 13.13 5.75
N GLU A 228 3.02 13.62 5.13
CA GLU A 228 4.39 13.37 5.57
C GLU A 228 4.62 13.93 6.97
N GLN A 229 4.35 15.22 7.20
CA GLN A 229 4.55 15.85 8.50
C GLN A 229 3.61 15.31 9.58
N PHE A 230 2.39 14.93 9.20
CA PHE A 230 1.45 14.31 10.13
C PHE A 230 1.94 12.96 10.64
N THR A 231 2.48 12.11 9.77
CA THR A 231 3.03 10.82 10.20
C THR A 231 4.31 10.98 11.01
N GLU A 232 5.15 11.95 10.67
CA GLU A 232 6.34 12.30 11.47
C GLU A 232 5.95 12.75 12.89
N GLU A 233 4.87 13.51 13.05
CA GLU A 233 4.38 13.93 14.34
C GLU A 233 3.67 12.80 15.10
N ALA A 234 2.91 11.97 14.39
CA ALA A 234 2.14 10.88 15.01
C ALA A 234 3.03 9.76 15.55
N PHE A 235 4.16 9.45 14.92
CA PHE A 235 5.04 8.35 15.32
C PHE A 235 6.42 8.87 15.71
N ALA A 236 6.73 8.81 17.01
CA ALA A 236 8.01 9.28 17.54
C ALA A 236 9.16 8.27 17.37
N ALA A 237 8.85 6.98 17.38
CA ALA A 237 9.86 5.91 17.38
C ALA A 237 9.66 4.87 16.27
N HIS A 238 8.43 4.44 16.03
CA HIS A 238 8.16 3.41 15.04
C HIS A 238 8.45 3.92 13.61
N PRO A 239 9.04 3.11 12.71
CA PRO A 239 9.36 3.52 11.33
C PRO A 239 8.16 4.02 10.49
N TYR A 240 6.94 3.92 10.96
CA TYR A 240 5.75 4.50 10.34
C TYR A 240 5.79 6.04 10.22
N HIS A 241 6.73 6.70 10.87
CA HIS A 241 6.98 8.13 10.63
C HIS A 241 7.69 8.43 9.31
N ARG A 242 8.24 7.41 8.61
CA ARG A 242 9.05 7.60 7.41
C ARG A 242 8.19 7.59 6.15
N PRO A 243 8.46 8.47 5.18
CA PRO A 243 7.75 8.43 3.91
C PRO A 243 8.18 7.21 3.08
N THR A 244 7.22 6.50 2.50
CA THR A 244 7.51 5.34 1.63
C THR A 244 8.36 5.73 0.41
N ILE A 245 8.12 6.92 -0.15
CA ILE A 245 8.91 7.43 -1.28
C ILE A 245 10.34 7.83 -0.88
N GLY A 246 10.63 7.97 0.41
CA GLY A 246 11.91 8.39 0.96
C GLY A 246 12.11 9.90 1.02
N TRP A 247 12.99 10.35 1.93
CA TRP A 247 13.41 11.76 1.98
C TRP A 247 14.38 12.09 0.86
N ILE A 248 14.33 13.31 0.35
CA ILE A 248 15.17 13.77 -0.77
C ILE A 248 16.68 13.62 -0.52
N SER A 249 17.13 13.82 0.74
CA SER A 249 18.52 13.60 1.14
C SER A 249 18.94 12.15 0.96
N ASP A 250 18.08 11.23 1.35
CA ASP A 250 18.32 9.79 1.30
C ASP A 250 18.30 9.30 -0.16
N LEU A 251 17.29 9.72 -0.93
CA LEU A 251 17.20 9.44 -2.37
C LEU A 251 18.49 9.87 -3.11
N ASN A 252 19.06 11.00 -2.76
CA ASN A 252 20.32 11.48 -3.34
C ASN A 252 21.57 10.73 -2.87
N SER A 253 21.47 9.90 -1.82
CA SER A 253 22.63 9.28 -1.17
C SER A 253 22.78 7.79 -1.43
N PHE A 254 21.71 7.04 -1.71
CA PHE A 254 21.82 5.60 -1.89
C PHE A 254 22.29 5.19 -3.31
N SER A 255 22.89 4.01 -3.39
CA SER A 255 23.50 3.43 -4.58
C SER A 255 22.76 2.18 -5.06
N ALA A 256 23.07 1.72 -6.28
CA ALA A 256 22.61 0.43 -6.77
C ALA A 256 23.08 -0.73 -5.85
N THR A 257 24.25 -0.59 -5.24
CA THR A 257 24.75 -1.54 -4.24
C THR A 257 23.86 -1.58 -2.99
N ASP A 258 23.32 -0.44 -2.52
CA ASP A 258 22.38 -0.41 -1.39
C ASP A 258 21.07 -1.11 -1.74
N ALA A 259 20.54 -0.86 -2.95
CA ALA A 259 19.33 -1.53 -3.44
C ALA A 259 19.54 -3.05 -3.58
N GLN A 260 20.71 -3.49 -4.07
CA GLN A 260 21.03 -4.92 -4.15
C GLN A 260 21.08 -5.56 -2.75
N LYS A 261 21.66 -4.90 -1.75
CA LYS A 261 21.68 -5.39 -0.36
C LYS A 261 20.27 -5.47 0.23
N PHE A 262 19.39 -4.50 -0.07
CA PHE A 262 18.00 -4.53 0.34
C PHE A 262 17.29 -5.74 -0.26
N PHE A 263 17.42 -5.95 -1.57
CA PHE A 263 16.89 -7.12 -2.25
C PHE A 263 17.40 -8.43 -1.63
N ASP A 264 18.72 -8.57 -1.49
CA ASP A 264 19.35 -9.80 -0.97
C ASP A 264 18.86 -10.17 0.43
N LYS A 265 18.46 -9.17 1.22
CA LYS A 265 17.99 -9.35 2.59
C LYS A 265 16.49 -9.65 2.66
N TYR A 266 15.66 -8.96 1.88
CA TYR A 266 14.21 -8.98 2.06
C TYR A 266 13.45 -9.76 0.99
N TYR A 267 13.97 -9.86 -0.23
CA TYR A 267 13.35 -10.60 -1.33
C TYR A 267 13.80 -12.05 -1.33
N VAL A 268 13.49 -12.71 -0.23
CA VAL A 268 13.83 -14.12 0.00
C VAL A 268 12.56 -14.98 -0.06
N PRO A 269 12.61 -16.22 -0.59
CA PRO A 269 11.41 -17.05 -0.78
C PRO A 269 10.56 -17.22 0.48
N SER A 270 11.20 -17.35 1.65
CA SER A 270 10.50 -17.49 2.94
C SER A 270 9.74 -16.21 3.38
N ASN A 271 9.94 -15.09 2.69
CA ASN A 271 9.30 -13.80 2.92
C ASN A 271 8.28 -13.44 1.82
N MET A 272 7.93 -14.41 0.97
CA MET A 272 7.10 -14.19 -0.21
C MET A 272 5.93 -15.17 -0.28
N VAL A 273 4.81 -14.68 -0.79
CA VAL A 273 3.62 -15.47 -1.14
C VAL A 273 3.24 -15.14 -2.58
N VAL A 274 3.00 -16.18 -3.38
CA VAL A 274 2.50 -16.04 -4.75
C VAL A 274 1.12 -16.69 -4.83
N ALA A 275 0.09 -15.91 -5.13
CA ALA A 275 -1.26 -16.41 -5.36
C ALA A 275 -1.62 -16.27 -6.84
N VAL A 276 -2.12 -17.35 -7.43
CA VAL A 276 -2.55 -17.42 -8.84
C VAL A 276 -4.01 -17.87 -8.89
N VAL A 277 -4.84 -17.12 -9.58
CA VAL A 277 -6.28 -17.37 -9.67
C VAL A 277 -6.74 -17.30 -11.13
N GLY A 278 -7.45 -18.30 -11.61
CA GLY A 278 -7.99 -18.29 -12.96
C GLY A 278 -8.44 -19.66 -13.44
N ASP A 279 -8.64 -19.78 -14.75
CA ASP A 279 -9.00 -21.06 -15.40
C ASP A 279 -7.79 -21.98 -15.52
N ILE A 280 -7.22 -22.32 -14.37
CA ILE A 280 -6.03 -23.17 -14.24
C ILE A 280 -6.28 -24.24 -13.18
N LYS A 281 -6.06 -25.48 -13.51
CA LYS A 281 -6.15 -26.57 -12.54
C LYS A 281 -4.89 -26.64 -11.68
N PRO A 282 -5.02 -26.65 -10.34
CA PRO A 282 -3.85 -26.74 -9.46
C PRO A 282 -2.91 -27.91 -9.77
N SER A 283 -3.46 -29.07 -10.20
CA SER A 283 -2.68 -30.24 -10.56
C SER A 283 -1.81 -30.07 -11.81
N GLU A 284 -2.19 -29.19 -12.73
CA GLU A 284 -1.47 -28.88 -13.96
C GLU A 284 -0.50 -27.70 -13.76
N ALA A 285 -0.93 -26.68 -13.02
CA ALA A 285 -0.16 -25.47 -12.80
C ALA A 285 0.96 -25.60 -11.75
N MET A 286 0.70 -26.32 -10.65
CA MET A 286 1.67 -26.43 -9.55
C MET A 286 3.03 -27.00 -10.00
N PRO A 287 3.13 -28.05 -10.84
CA PRO A 287 4.42 -28.53 -11.33
C PRO A 287 5.20 -27.49 -12.15
N ILE A 288 4.50 -26.65 -12.93
CA ILE A 288 5.10 -25.56 -13.72
C ILE A 288 5.65 -24.50 -12.79
N VAL A 289 4.82 -24.02 -11.87
CA VAL A 289 5.22 -22.98 -10.91
C VAL A 289 6.40 -23.45 -10.06
N GLU A 290 6.34 -24.68 -9.54
CA GLU A 290 7.42 -25.27 -8.76
C GLU A 290 8.74 -25.38 -9.55
N LYS A 291 8.69 -25.78 -10.82
CA LYS A 291 9.86 -25.86 -11.72
C LYS A 291 10.64 -24.54 -11.76
N TYR A 292 9.94 -23.43 -11.84
CA TYR A 292 10.58 -22.11 -11.99
C TYR A 292 10.94 -21.47 -10.64
N PHE A 293 10.02 -21.43 -9.68
CA PHE A 293 10.23 -20.74 -8.41
C PHE A 293 11.15 -21.49 -7.43
N SER A 294 11.30 -22.83 -7.57
CA SER A 294 12.26 -23.58 -6.75
C SER A 294 13.73 -23.26 -7.07
N ARG A 295 14.01 -22.59 -8.20
CA ARG A 295 15.35 -22.12 -8.55
C ARG A 295 15.83 -20.97 -7.67
N ILE A 296 14.92 -20.20 -7.07
CA ILE A 296 15.26 -19.10 -6.19
C ILE A 296 15.92 -19.69 -4.92
N PRO A 297 17.16 -19.27 -4.58
CA PRO A 297 17.89 -19.85 -3.45
C PRO A 297 17.17 -19.62 -2.12
N ALA A 298 17.12 -20.65 -1.29
CA ALA A 298 16.64 -20.51 0.08
C ALA A 298 17.56 -19.57 0.87
N ARG A 299 16.97 -18.61 1.57
CA ARG A 299 17.67 -17.70 2.48
C ARG A 299 16.86 -17.57 3.78
N PRO A 300 17.48 -17.22 4.92
CA PRO A 300 16.77 -16.99 6.16
C PRO A 300 15.67 -15.92 6.01
N LYS A 301 14.54 -16.12 6.68
CA LYS A 301 13.52 -15.07 6.74
C LYS A 301 14.11 -13.86 7.47
N PRO A 302 13.97 -12.65 6.93
CA PRO A 302 14.48 -11.44 7.58
C PRO A 302 13.73 -11.15 8.88
N ASP A 303 14.41 -10.44 9.79
CA ASP A 303 13.80 -9.96 11.02
C ASP A 303 12.75 -8.89 10.72
N THR A 304 11.69 -8.88 11.51
CA THR A 304 10.67 -7.83 11.48
C THR A 304 11.13 -6.60 12.28
N ALA A 305 10.50 -5.44 12.05
CA ALA A 305 10.75 -4.28 12.87
C ALA A 305 10.35 -4.56 14.33
N THR A 306 11.27 -4.26 15.27
CA THR A 306 11.09 -4.52 16.70
C THR A 306 10.80 -3.26 17.50
N THR A 307 11.01 -2.08 16.92
CA THR A 307 10.72 -0.81 17.57
C THR A 307 9.21 -0.66 17.77
N THR A 308 8.80 -0.47 19.00
CA THR A 308 7.40 -0.22 19.37
C THR A 308 7.19 1.27 19.59
N GLU A 309 6.10 1.81 19.05
CA GLU A 309 5.71 3.19 19.32
C GLU A 309 5.34 3.34 20.80
N PRO A 310 5.93 4.31 21.51
CA PRO A 310 5.54 4.60 22.89
C PRO A 310 4.11 5.16 22.95
N ALA A 311 3.43 4.92 24.08
CA ALA A 311 2.10 5.48 24.28
C ALA A 311 2.12 7.01 24.22
N GLN A 312 1.21 7.58 23.46
CA GLN A 312 1.00 9.02 23.39
C GLN A 312 0.26 9.49 24.65
N ASN A 313 0.73 10.57 25.27
CA ASN A 313 0.21 11.10 26.53
C ASN A 313 -0.24 12.57 26.43
N SER A 314 -0.27 13.14 25.23
CA SER A 314 -0.77 14.48 24.94
C SER A 314 -1.14 14.60 23.48
N GLU A 315 -2.08 15.48 23.17
CA GLU A 315 -2.37 15.81 21.78
C GLU A 315 -1.13 16.37 21.08
N ARG A 316 -0.94 15.97 19.81
CA ARG A 316 0.09 16.49 18.92
C ARG A 316 -0.57 17.18 17.74
N SER A 317 0.10 18.16 17.12
CA SER A 317 -0.48 18.85 15.98
C SER A 317 0.57 19.40 15.03
N VAL A 318 0.23 19.43 13.74
CA VAL A 318 0.95 20.09 12.68
C VAL A 318 0.00 20.99 11.89
N VAL A 319 0.40 22.22 11.62
CA VAL A 319 -0.39 23.18 10.84
C VAL A 319 0.46 23.71 9.71
N LEU A 320 -0.01 23.55 8.49
CA LEU A 320 0.60 24.10 7.29
C LEU A 320 -0.20 25.29 6.80
N HIS A 321 0.49 26.37 6.45
CA HIS A 321 -0.12 27.55 5.82
C HIS A 321 0.19 27.53 4.33
N GLU A 322 -0.79 27.14 3.50
CA GLU A 322 -0.61 26.90 2.08
C GLU A 322 -1.60 27.69 1.21
N GLN A 323 -1.21 28.01 -0.01
CA GLN A 323 -2.14 28.57 -1.01
C GLN A 323 -2.93 27.44 -1.69
N SER A 324 -3.65 26.67 -0.90
CA SER A 324 -4.42 25.53 -1.34
C SER A 324 -5.74 25.44 -0.58
N GLN A 325 -6.58 24.48 -0.99
CA GLN A 325 -7.81 24.17 -0.26
C GLN A 325 -7.48 23.74 1.17
N PRO A 326 -8.17 24.27 2.19
CA PRO A 326 -8.03 23.83 3.56
C PRO A 326 -8.34 22.35 3.74
N LEU A 327 -7.61 21.67 4.62
CA LEU A 327 -7.79 20.26 4.94
C LEU A 327 -7.76 20.05 6.45
N TYR A 328 -8.50 19.04 6.90
CA TYR A 328 -8.46 18.54 8.27
C TYR A 328 -8.14 17.05 8.26
N LEU A 329 -7.15 16.66 9.05
CA LEU A 329 -6.73 15.29 9.29
C LEU A 329 -6.56 15.08 10.79
N GLU A 330 -7.02 13.97 11.34
CA GLU A 330 -6.68 13.57 12.70
C GLU A 330 -6.51 12.06 12.76
N GLY A 331 -5.70 11.57 13.70
CA GLY A 331 -5.44 10.15 13.89
C GLY A 331 -5.30 9.79 15.34
N TYR A 332 -5.70 8.55 15.65
CA TYR A 332 -5.66 7.97 16.98
C TYR A 332 -4.95 6.63 16.93
N HIS A 333 -3.92 6.41 17.75
CA HIS A 333 -3.23 5.13 17.82
C HIS A 333 -4.17 4.00 18.22
N ARG A 334 -4.04 2.89 17.51
CA ARG A 334 -4.76 1.64 17.78
C ARG A 334 -3.83 0.43 17.63
N PRO A 335 -4.18 -0.73 18.20
CA PRO A 335 -3.46 -1.99 17.99
C PRO A 335 -3.44 -2.43 16.52
N ASP A 336 -2.50 -3.33 16.17
CA ASP A 336 -2.38 -3.94 14.85
C ASP A 336 -3.54 -4.89 14.49
N TYR A 337 -3.53 -5.43 13.26
CA TYR A 337 -4.56 -6.33 12.71
C TYR A 337 -4.74 -7.65 13.47
N ARG A 338 -3.81 -8.03 14.37
CA ARG A 338 -3.91 -9.25 15.21
C ARG A 338 -4.73 -9.03 16.46
N SER A 339 -5.07 -7.78 16.74
CA SER A 339 -5.93 -7.45 17.87
C SER A 339 -7.29 -8.15 17.75
N PRO A 340 -7.84 -8.73 18.84
CA PRO A 340 -9.20 -9.26 18.83
C PRO A 340 -10.26 -8.19 18.53
N ASP A 341 -9.92 -6.91 18.71
CA ASP A 341 -10.80 -5.77 18.45
C ASP A 341 -10.66 -5.19 17.03
N ASP A 342 -9.80 -5.75 16.16
CA ASP A 342 -9.56 -5.25 14.82
C ASP A 342 -10.86 -5.06 14.03
N GLN A 343 -11.72 -6.03 14.04
CA GLN A 343 -13.02 -5.99 13.35
C GLN A 343 -14.01 -4.97 13.96
N VAL A 344 -13.80 -4.53 15.20
CA VAL A 344 -14.60 -3.47 15.79
C VAL A 344 -14.20 -2.11 15.21
N TYR A 345 -12.92 -1.91 14.94
CA TYR A 345 -12.44 -0.71 14.24
C TYR A 345 -12.97 -0.65 12.80
N ASP A 346 -12.98 -1.77 12.07
CA ASP A 346 -13.58 -1.85 10.75
C ASP A 346 -15.08 -1.50 10.77
N ALA A 347 -15.80 -2.00 11.80
CA ALA A 347 -17.21 -1.69 11.98
C ALA A 347 -17.45 -0.18 12.29
N ILE A 348 -16.54 0.46 13.04
CA ILE A 348 -16.60 1.90 13.32
C ILE A 348 -16.32 2.69 12.02
N ALA A 349 -15.32 2.31 11.24
CA ALA A 349 -15.00 2.95 9.96
C ALA A 349 -16.17 2.85 8.98
N ASP A 350 -16.77 1.66 8.85
CA ASP A 350 -17.94 1.45 8.00
C ASP A 350 -19.14 2.33 8.39
N LEU A 351 -19.45 2.39 9.69
CA LEU A 351 -20.54 3.22 10.23
C LEU A 351 -20.34 4.70 9.92
N LEU A 352 -19.11 5.17 10.11
CA LEU A 352 -18.80 6.60 10.00
C LEU A 352 -18.69 7.06 8.54
N SER A 353 -18.22 6.19 7.62
CA SER A 353 -17.72 6.64 6.31
C SER A 353 -18.35 5.95 5.11
N THR A 354 -18.92 4.74 5.24
CA THR A 354 -19.31 3.99 4.05
C THR A 354 -20.63 4.49 3.44
N GLY A 355 -20.49 5.20 2.33
CA GLY A 355 -21.60 5.65 1.47
C GLY A 355 -22.40 6.82 2.04
N ARG A 356 -23.43 7.23 1.28
CA ARG A 356 -24.23 8.43 1.60
C ARG A 356 -25.11 8.31 2.85
N THR A 357 -25.20 7.13 3.44
CA THR A 357 -25.92 6.88 4.68
C THR A 357 -25.03 6.88 5.91
N SER A 358 -23.72 7.02 5.74
CA SER A 358 -22.75 7.10 6.84
C SER A 358 -22.97 8.33 7.71
N ARG A 359 -22.50 8.27 8.95
CA ARG A 359 -22.73 9.34 9.92
C ARG A 359 -22.02 10.64 9.53
N LEU A 360 -20.74 10.55 9.13
CA LEU A 360 -19.97 11.74 8.75
C LEU A 360 -20.53 12.38 7.48
N TYR A 361 -20.85 11.59 6.44
CA TYR A 361 -21.45 12.15 5.24
C TYR A 361 -22.76 12.89 5.56
N ARG A 362 -23.66 12.26 6.32
CA ARG A 362 -24.93 12.91 6.70
C ARG A 362 -24.70 14.18 7.51
N ALA A 363 -23.86 14.12 8.54
CA ALA A 363 -23.68 15.24 9.45
C ALA A 363 -22.96 16.42 8.80
N LEU A 364 -21.84 16.20 8.07
CA LEU A 364 -20.98 17.25 7.58
C LEU A 364 -21.27 17.66 6.15
N VAL A 365 -21.60 16.70 5.26
CA VAL A 365 -21.76 16.96 3.84
C VAL A 365 -23.21 17.30 3.49
N ARG A 366 -24.18 16.47 3.95
CA ARG A 366 -25.60 16.64 3.59
C ARG A 366 -26.33 17.67 4.43
N ASP A 367 -26.22 17.57 5.77
CA ASP A 367 -27.08 18.31 6.69
C ASP A 367 -26.48 19.69 7.05
N LYS A 368 -25.22 19.74 7.47
CA LYS A 368 -24.53 20.99 7.81
C LYS A 368 -23.93 21.69 6.59
N GLN A 369 -23.60 20.97 5.54
CA GLN A 369 -22.96 21.50 4.32
C GLN A 369 -21.68 22.30 4.61
N ILE A 370 -20.84 21.81 5.51
CA ILE A 370 -19.57 22.44 5.92
C ILE A 370 -18.36 21.76 5.28
N ALA A 371 -18.52 20.57 4.71
CA ALA A 371 -17.46 19.81 4.06
C ALA A 371 -17.92 19.24 2.72
N SER A 372 -17.00 19.11 1.76
CA SER A 372 -17.24 18.41 0.50
C SER A 372 -17.20 16.90 0.68
N ASP A 373 -16.36 16.44 1.60
CA ASP A 373 -16.17 15.05 2.01
C ASP A 373 -15.77 14.97 3.47
N ALA A 374 -16.09 13.87 4.11
CA ALA A 374 -15.66 13.56 5.46
C ALA A 374 -15.69 12.05 5.67
N GLU A 375 -14.59 11.46 6.08
CA GLU A 375 -14.45 10.03 6.29
C GLU A 375 -13.56 9.69 7.50
N GLY A 376 -13.78 8.50 8.08
CA GLY A 376 -12.91 7.87 9.05
C GLY A 376 -12.53 6.48 8.57
N PHE A 377 -11.28 6.12 8.67
CA PHE A 377 -10.73 4.87 8.17
C PHE A 377 -9.65 4.33 9.10
N THR A 378 -9.35 3.06 8.95
CA THR A 378 -8.32 2.36 9.72
C THR A 378 -7.20 1.88 8.81
N GLY A 379 -6.06 1.49 9.39
CA GLY A 379 -4.92 1.00 8.60
C GLY A 379 -3.99 2.09 8.08
N TYR A 380 -3.88 3.24 8.76
CA TYR A 380 -3.01 4.33 8.34
C TYR A 380 -1.83 4.51 9.30
N PRO A 381 -0.60 4.71 8.81
CA PRO A 381 -0.16 4.67 7.42
C PRO A 381 0.10 3.27 6.88
N GLY A 382 0.11 2.26 7.72
CA GLY A 382 0.18 0.82 7.47
C GLY A 382 -0.70 0.09 8.47
N ASN A 383 -0.68 -1.25 8.49
CA ASN A 383 -1.55 -2.01 9.39
C ASN A 383 -0.88 -3.23 10.05
N LYS A 384 0.34 -3.58 9.65
CA LYS A 384 1.10 -4.70 10.20
C LYS A 384 1.52 -4.48 11.66
N TYR A 385 1.75 -3.25 12.04
CA TYR A 385 2.11 -2.81 13.39
C TYR A 385 1.01 -1.91 13.97
N PRO A 386 1.06 -1.54 15.26
CA PRO A 386 0.16 -0.52 15.80
C PRO A 386 0.17 0.72 14.93
N HIS A 387 -1.01 1.19 14.55
CA HIS A 387 -1.23 2.22 13.54
C HIS A 387 -2.34 3.19 13.95
N LEU A 388 -2.84 4.00 13.03
CA LEU A 388 -3.87 4.97 13.34
C LEU A 388 -5.24 4.54 12.79
N PHE A 389 -6.27 4.87 13.57
CA PHE A 389 -7.58 5.18 13.04
C PHE A 389 -7.57 6.67 12.70
N ALA A 390 -7.77 7.01 11.43
CA ALA A 390 -7.68 8.38 10.95
C ALA A 390 -9.02 8.92 10.48
N PHE A 391 -9.20 10.24 10.60
CA PHE A 391 -10.31 11.00 10.03
C PHE A 391 -9.77 12.05 9.10
N PHE A 392 -10.42 12.20 7.96
CA PHE A 392 -10.09 13.18 6.95
C PHE A 392 -11.34 13.96 6.55
N ALA A 393 -11.21 15.26 6.33
CA ALA A 393 -12.29 16.07 5.79
C ALA A 393 -11.78 17.31 5.06
N THR A 394 -12.50 17.71 4.02
CA THR A 394 -12.22 18.88 3.22
C THR A 394 -13.31 19.95 3.46
N PRO A 395 -12.98 21.06 4.14
CA PRO A 395 -13.93 22.15 4.36
C PRO A 395 -14.44 22.77 3.04
N LEU A 396 -15.71 23.12 2.98
CA LEU A 396 -16.26 23.95 1.90
C LEU A 396 -15.82 25.41 2.04
N PRO A 397 -15.83 26.20 0.95
CA PRO A 397 -15.53 27.63 1.00
C PRO A 397 -16.38 28.36 2.06
N GLY A 398 -15.70 29.13 2.93
CA GLY A 398 -16.34 29.84 4.06
C GLY A 398 -16.33 29.07 5.38
N HIS A 399 -15.89 27.82 5.38
CA HIS A 399 -15.74 26.99 6.57
C HIS A 399 -14.26 26.68 6.86
N THR A 400 -13.94 26.40 8.12
CA THR A 400 -12.57 26.18 8.58
C THR A 400 -12.30 24.70 8.89
N PRO A 401 -11.04 24.25 8.83
CA PRO A 401 -10.67 22.90 9.29
C PRO A 401 -11.11 22.63 10.73
N GLN A 402 -11.00 23.61 11.61
CA GLN A 402 -11.42 23.50 13.01
C GLN A 402 -12.93 23.27 13.17
N GLU A 403 -13.75 23.93 12.35
CA GLU A 403 -15.21 23.73 12.36
C GLU A 403 -15.57 22.30 11.94
N VAL A 404 -14.90 21.78 10.92
CA VAL A 404 -15.10 20.41 10.42
C VAL A 404 -14.62 19.39 11.47
N GLY A 405 -13.43 19.59 12.07
CA GLY A 405 -12.93 18.75 13.16
C GLY A 405 -13.89 18.71 14.36
N ASN A 406 -14.41 19.85 14.78
CA ASN A 406 -15.42 19.91 15.84
C ASN A 406 -16.69 19.12 15.49
N ALA A 407 -17.11 19.12 14.23
CA ALA A 407 -18.26 18.34 13.78
C ALA A 407 -17.97 16.84 13.76
N ILE A 408 -16.76 16.39 13.43
CA ILE A 408 -16.30 15.00 13.56
C ILE A 408 -16.36 14.58 15.03
N HIS A 409 -15.85 15.43 15.94
CA HIS A 409 -15.86 15.13 17.38
C HIS A 409 -17.28 14.97 17.95
N VAL A 410 -18.28 15.67 17.41
CA VAL A 410 -19.69 15.47 17.79
C VAL A 410 -20.14 14.03 17.49
N GLU A 411 -19.79 13.48 16.34
CA GLU A 411 -20.14 12.10 15.98
C GLU A 411 -19.31 11.07 16.77
N ILE A 412 -18.04 11.35 17.07
CA ILE A 412 -17.19 10.53 17.96
C ILE A 412 -17.80 10.51 19.37
N ASP A 413 -18.17 11.65 19.91
CA ASP A 413 -18.81 11.77 21.24
C ASP A 413 -20.13 11.02 21.32
N ARG A 414 -20.89 11.02 20.21
CA ARG A 414 -22.10 10.25 20.11
C ARG A 414 -21.82 8.75 20.18
N LEU A 415 -20.77 8.24 19.52
CA LEU A 415 -20.34 6.84 19.64
C LEU A 415 -19.95 6.46 21.06
N LYS A 416 -19.35 7.38 21.82
CA LYS A 416 -18.93 7.16 23.22
C LYS A 416 -20.12 7.11 24.18
N LYS A 417 -21.13 7.93 23.95
CA LYS A 417 -22.25 8.14 24.87
C LYS A 417 -23.43 7.22 24.57
N GLU A 418 -23.68 6.91 23.32
CA GLU A 418 -24.86 6.21 22.84
C GLU A 418 -24.52 4.88 22.16
N ASN A 419 -25.38 3.90 22.31
CA ASN A 419 -25.29 2.70 21.47
C ASN A 419 -25.79 3.03 20.06
N ILE A 420 -25.15 2.46 19.06
CA ILE A 420 -25.67 2.50 17.69
C ILE A 420 -27.01 1.76 17.60
N SER A 421 -27.83 2.08 16.59
CA SER A 421 -29.11 1.42 16.37
C SER A 421 -28.94 -0.02 15.87
N ASP A 422 -30.00 -0.84 15.99
CA ASP A 422 -30.00 -2.19 15.41
C ASP A 422 -29.91 -2.18 13.89
N GLU A 423 -30.45 -1.15 13.25
CA GLU A 423 -30.35 -0.97 11.82
C GLU A 423 -28.92 -0.66 11.36
N GLU A 424 -28.22 0.24 12.05
CA GLU A 424 -26.82 0.55 11.76
C GLU A 424 -25.94 -0.70 11.91
N LEU A 425 -26.09 -1.45 13.01
CA LEU A 425 -25.34 -2.69 13.22
C LEU A 425 -25.62 -3.74 12.13
N ARG A 426 -26.89 -3.89 11.73
CA ARG A 426 -27.25 -4.80 10.64
C ARG A 426 -26.66 -4.35 9.29
N MET A 427 -26.66 -3.04 8.99
CA MET A 427 -26.06 -2.51 7.79
C MET A 427 -24.55 -2.78 7.72
N ILE A 428 -23.80 -2.55 8.80
CA ILE A 428 -22.38 -2.86 8.91
C ILE A 428 -22.13 -4.33 8.53
N LYS A 429 -22.82 -5.26 9.20
CA LYS A 429 -22.68 -6.70 8.97
C LYS A 429 -23.02 -7.10 7.53
N THR A 430 -24.06 -6.53 6.97
CA THR A 430 -24.48 -6.78 5.58
C THR A 430 -23.43 -6.25 4.59
N ARG A 431 -22.88 -5.06 4.82
CA ARG A 431 -21.86 -4.46 3.96
C ARG A 431 -20.54 -5.24 4.02
N ALA A 432 -20.12 -5.72 5.20
CA ALA A 432 -18.94 -6.56 5.33
C ALA A 432 -19.03 -7.82 4.45
N LYS A 433 -20.19 -8.51 4.47
CA LYS A 433 -20.43 -9.65 3.58
C LYS A 433 -20.42 -9.26 2.10
N ALA A 434 -21.07 -8.16 1.75
CA ALA A 434 -21.11 -7.69 0.37
C ALA A 434 -19.74 -7.25 -0.14
N ASN A 435 -18.89 -6.69 0.72
CA ASN A 435 -17.51 -6.32 0.39
C ASN A 435 -16.67 -7.56 0.11
N LEU A 436 -16.74 -8.58 0.98
CA LEU A 436 -16.08 -9.86 0.72
C LEU A 436 -16.50 -10.46 -0.63
N ILE A 437 -17.81 -10.55 -0.89
CA ILE A 437 -18.31 -11.08 -2.17
C ILE A 437 -17.75 -10.27 -3.37
N ARG A 438 -17.63 -8.97 -3.24
CA ARG A 438 -17.07 -8.12 -4.30
C ARG A 438 -15.58 -8.33 -4.51
N SER A 439 -14.78 -8.44 -3.44
CA SER A 439 -13.34 -8.71 -3.57
C SER A 439 -13.07 -10.08 -4.19
N LEU A 440 -13.95 -11.06 -3.96
CA LEU A 440 -13.89 -12.38 -4.59
C LEU A 440 -14.44 -12.39 -6.03
N GLY A 441 -14.96 -11.27 -6.53
CA GLY A 441 -15.66 -11.15 -7.82
C GLY A 441 -14.77 -11.15 -9.06
N SER A 442 -13.44 -10.94 -8.92
CA SER A 442 -12.46 -10.99 -10.00
C SER A 442 -11.31 -11.93 -9.68
N ASN A 443 -10.55 -12.35 -10.70
CA ASN A 443 -9.34 -13.15 -10.50
C ASN A 443 -8.31 -12.33 -9.72
N GLU A 444 -8.11 -11.08 -10.10
CA GLU A 444 -7.17 -10.16 -9.49
C GLU A 444 -7.49 -9.90 -8.01
N GLY A 445 -8.75 -9.51 -7.69
CA GLY A 445 -9.15 -9.25 -6.32
C GLY A 445 -9.01 -10.49 -5.43
N LEU A 446 -9.38 -11.68 -5.93
CA LEU A 446 -9.20 -12.92 -5.18
C LEU A 446 -7.71 -13.28 -5.00
N ALA A 447 -6.87 -13.09 -6.02
CA ALA A 447 -5.44 -13.34 -5.91
C ALA A 447 -4.78 -12.41 -4.87
N PHE A 448 -5.14 -11.13 -4.87
CA PHE A 448 -4.70 -10.17 -3.87
C PHE A 448 -5.07 -10.61 -2.45
N GLU A 449 -6.35 -10.89 -2.21
CA GLU A 449 -6.84 -11.28 -0.88
C GLU A 449 -6.18 -12.58 -0.37
N LEU A 450 -6.04 -13.59 -1.25
CA LEU A 450 -5.39 -14.85 -0.88
C LEU A 450 -3.92 -14.64 -0.50
N ALA A 451 -3.17 -13.85 -1.29
CA ALA A 451 -1.78 -13.54 -1.01
C ALA A 451 -1.63 -12.77 0.30
N LEU A 452 -2.44 -11.73 0.49
CA LEU A 452 -2.42 -10.86 1.65
C LEU A 452 -2.73 -11.61 2.95
N TYR A 453 -3.84 -12.35 2.99
CA TYR A 453 -4.22 -13.08 4.20
C TYR A 453 -3.25 -14.24 4.51
N GLN A 454 -2.73 -14.90 3.48
CA GLN A 454 -1.68 -15.91 3.68
C GLN A 454 -0.40 -15.28 4.26
N ALA A 455 0.02 -14.12 3.76
CA ALA A 455 1.22 -13.45 4.24
C ALA A 455 1.06 -12.96 5.69
N ARG A 456 -0.10 -12.41 6.03
CA ARG A 456 -0.37 -11.81 7.35
C ARG A 456 -0.65 -12.85 8.45
N TYR A 457 -1.38 -13.90 8.12
CA TYR A 457 -1.88 -14.87 9.12
C TYR A 457 -1.30 -16.28 8.97
N ASP A 458 -0.49 -16.51 7.92
CA ASP A 458 -0.06 -17.86 7.50
C ASP A 458 -1.25 -18.81 7.17
N ASP A 459 -2.44 -18.23 6.98
CA ASP A 459 -3.67 -18.94 6.61
C ASP A 459 -4.63 -18.02 5.84
N TRP A 460 -4.74 -18.23 4.54
CA TRP A 460 -5.64 -17.48 3.67
C TRP A 460 -7.13 -17.57 4.08
N ARG A 461 -7.52 -18.58 4.87
CA ARG A 461 -8.91 -18.77 5.34
C ARG A 461 -9.36 -17.69 6.31
N GLU A 462 -8.42 -16.95 6.89
CA GLU A 462 -8.72 -15.79 7.74
C GLU A 462 -9.51 -14.72 7.00
N LEU A 463 -9.40 -14.64 5.67
CA LEU A 463 -10.25 -13.83 4.80
C LEU A 463 -11.75 -14.06 5.09
N PHE A 464 -12.18 -15.31 5.18
CA PHE A 464 -13.57 -15.67 5.46
C PHE A 464 -13.92 -15.51 6.95
N ARG A 465 -13.00 -15.90 7.83
CA ARG A 465 -13.19 -15.80 9.28
C ARG A 465 -13.24 -14.35 9.77
N SER A 466 -12.68 -13.40 9.03
CA SER A 466 -12.79 -11.96 9.35
C SER A 466 -14.26 -11.51 9.35
N VAL A 467 -15.04 -11.96 8.37
CA VAL A 467 -16.48 -11.66 8.28
C VAL A 467 -17.25 -12.34 9.40
N ASP A 468 -16.88 -13.56 9.79
CA ASP A 468 -17.49 -14.23 10.96
C ASP A 468 -17.19 -13.49 12.27
N ARG A 469 -16.04 -12.82 12.37
CA ARG A 469 -15.72 -11.95 13.52
C ARG A 469 -16.56 -10.68 13.53
N ILE A 470 -16.75 -10.02 12.37
CA ILE A 470 -17.65 -8.86 12.27
C ILE A 470 -19.08 -9.21 12.67
N GLU A 471 -19.56 -10.41 12.32
CA GLU A 471 -20.90 -10.87 12.76
C GLU A 471 -21.06 -10.93 14.28
N LYS A 472 -19.97 -11.12 15.03
CA LYS A 472 -19.97 -11.16 16.50
C LYS A 472 -19.84 -9.78 17.14
N VAL A 473 -19.49 -8.74 16.40
CA VAL A 473 -19.39 -7.37 16.91
C VAL A 473 -20.73 -6.91 17.49
N THR A 474 -20.69 -6.33 18.68
CA THR A 474 -21.85 -5.81 19.39
C THR A 474 -21.82 -4.28 19.48
N LYS A 475 -22.98 -3.67 19.77
CA LYS A 475 -23.07 -2.23 20.04
C LYS A 475 -22.21 -1.80 21.23
N ALA A 476 -22.08 -2.68 22.24
CA ALA A 476 -21.25 -2.44 23.40
C ALA A 476 -19.75 -2.42 23.06
N ASP A 477 -19.31 -3.27 22.14
CA ASP A 477 -17.92 -3.28 21.66
C ASP A 477 -17.57 -1.97 20.94
N ILE A 478 -18.44 -1.50 20.05
CA ILE A 478 -18.26 -0.23 19.34
C ILE A 478 -18.12 0.92 20.34
N ARG A 479 -19.02 1.01 21.33
CA ARG A 479 -18.94 2.05 22.36
C ARG A 479 -17.70 1.91 23.24
N ARG A 480 -17.32 0.71 23.63
CA ARG A 480 -16.10 0.44 24.40
C ARG A 480 -14.86 0.91 23.67
N ILE A 481 -14.69 0.51 22.41
CA ILE A 481 -13.53 0.89 21.58
C ILE A 481 -13.52 2.40 21.32
N ALA A 482 -14.66 3.02 21.04
CA ALA A 482 -14.73 4.47 20.86
C ALA A 482 -14.23 5.23 22.11
N ASN A 483 -14.58 4.75 23.31
CA ASN A 483 -14.11 5.36 24.56
C ASN A 483 -12.62 5.12 24.83
N GLN A 484 -12.11 3.96 24.48
CA GLN A 484 -10.69 3.61 24.69
C GLN A 484 -9.75 4.34 23.72
N THR A 485 -10.17 4.50 22.48
CA THR A 485 -9.29 4.95 21.40
C THR A 485 -9.36 6.46 21.17
N PHE A 486 -10.57 7.03 21.06
CA PHE A 486 -10.75 8.42 20.64
C PHE A 486 -10.65 9.39 21.83
N THR A 487 -9.48 9.42 22.46
CA THR A 487 -9.19 10.32 23.57
C THR A 487 -8.30 11.48 23.13
N PRO A 488 -8.38 12.66 23.73
CA PRO A 488 -7.51 13.79 23.39
C PRO A 488 -6.01 13.44 23.49
N ASP A 489 -5.61 12.68 24.50
CA ASP A 489 -4.21 12.33 24.73
C ASP A 489 -3.65 11.35 23.67
N ASN A 490 -4.52 10.65 22.95
CA ASN A 490 -4.17 9.70 21.88
C ASN A 490 -4.29 10.33 20.47
N ARG A 491 -4.57 11.63 20.38
CA ARG A 491 -4.88 12.31 19.13
C ARG A 491 -3.68 13.06 18.56
N THR A 492 -3.45 12.89 17.25
CA THR A 492 -2.61 13.78 16.44
C THR A 492 -3.48 14.49 15.41
N VAL A 493 -3.31 15.80 15.23
CA VAL A 493 -4.09 16.63 14.31
C VAL A 493 -3.18 17.25 13.25
N GLY A 494 -3.58 17.14 11.98
CA GLY A 494 -2.94 17.79 10.83
C GLY A 494 -3.91 18.75 10.14
N ILE A 495 -3.48 19.97 9.87
CA ILE A 495 -4.32 21.00 9.27
C ILE A 495 -3.58 21.71 8.14
N ILE A 496 -4.29 21.94 7.02
CA ILE A 496 -3.89 22.96 6.06
C ILE A 496 -4.81 24.15 6.23
N GLU A 497 -4.23 25.32 6.54
CA GLU A 497 -4.91 26.61 6.53
C GLU A 497 -4.56 27.38 5.26
N PHE A 498 -5.53 28.07 4.68
CA PHE A 498 -5.31 28.90 3.50
C PHE A 498 -4.40 30.08 3.83
N ALA A 499 -3.25 30.21 3.21
CA ALA A 499 -2.25 31.26 3.43
C ALA A 499 -2.68 32.67 2.92
N GLY A 500 -3.95 32.90 2.65
CA GLY A 500 -4.54 34.16 2.21
C GLY A 500 -5.82 34.53 2.97
N GLY A 501 -6.09 33.89 4.10
CA GLY A 501 -7.22 34.21 4.98
C GLY A 501 -7.13 35.64 5.51
N PRO A 502 -8.25 36.26 5.94
CA PRO A 502 -8.25 37.66 6.39
C PRO A 502 -7.28 37.82 7.55
N SER A 503 -6.17 38.48 7.26
CA SER A 503 -5.30 39.00 8.32
C SER A 503 -6.21 39.76 9.28
N GLY A 504 -6.32 39.25 10.52
CA GLY A 504 -7.14 39.87 11.55
C GLY A 504 -6.94 41.37 11.51
N THR A 505 -8.03 42.10 11.50
CA THR A 505 -8.09 43.54 11.51
C THR A 505 -7.20 44.07 12.65
N GLY A 506 -5.95 44.34 12.33
CA GLY A 506 -5.11 45.19 13.15
C GLY A 506 -5.77 46.55 13.20
N ALA A 507 -6.32 46.90 14.36
CA ALA A 507 -6.76 48.23 14.64
C ALA A 507 -5.60 49.20 14.38
N GLY A 508 -5.66 49.89 13.26
CA GLY A 508 -4.75 50.99 12.97
C GLY A 508 -4.90 52.08 14.04
N PRO A 509 -3.81 52.72 14.49
CA PRO A 509 -3.90 53.80 15.41
C PRO A 509 -4.66 54.94 14.76
N GLN A 510 -5.77 55.40 15.37
CA GLN A 510 -6.44 56.64 15.05
C GLN A 510 -5.46 57.78 15.27
N GLY A 511 -4.94 58.34 14.21
CA GLY A 511 -4.22 59.60 14.24
C GLY A 511 -5.19 60.70 14.60
N GLY A 512 -5.07 61.23 15.85
CA GLY A 512 -5.71 62.42 16.26
C GLY A 512 -5.10 63.62 15.52
N GLY A 513 -5.97 64.41 14.91
CA GLY A 513 -5.58 65.67 14.29
C GLY A 513 -5.23 66.77 15.32
N GLN A 514 -4.29 67.57 14.95
CA GLN A 514 -4.29 69.06 15.01
C GLN A 514 -3.40 69.56 13.89
#